data_af2635b42c420b2115a1795b92464bf4
#
_entry.id   af2635b42c420b2115a1795b92464bf4
#
_cell.length_a   1.000
_cell.length_b   1.000
_cell.length_c   1.000
_cell.angle_alpha   90.00
_cell.angle_beta   90.00
_cell.angle_gamma   90.00
#
_symmetry.space_group_name_H-M   'P 1'
#
loop_
_entity.id
_entity.type
_entity.pdbx_description
1 polymer ?
#
loop_
_entity_poly.entity_id
_entity_poly.type
_entity_poly.pdbx_seq_one_letter_code
_entity_poly.pdbx_strand_id
1 'polypeptide(L)'
;MNIRYPIYEGVYRILTLKKKDLNNGILSYRRKKTGQQLFVKWEPCMQEIVDRYNIPGSPYLLPIIARPGMDERKQYINASHRINRYLKAIGKELGLSVPLTHYVARHSWASAARSKNIPISVISESMGHDSENTTRIYLTTLDTATIDKANRLILNSLCRE
;
A
#
# COMPACT_ATOMS: atom_id res chain seq x y z
N MET A 1 9.95 -14.30 21.92
CA MET A 1 9.79 -14.64 20.50
C MET A 1 9.47 -13.34 19.75
N ASN A 2 10.50 -12.72 19.18
CA ASN A 2 10.38 -11.40 18.56
C ASN A 2 9.67 -11.55 17.20
N ILE A 3 8.38 -11.26 17.17
CA ILE A 3 7.62 -11.11 15.92
C ILE A 3 8.10 -9.78 15.30
N ARG A 4 9.19 -9.83 14.56
CA ARG A 4 9.62 -8.73 13.69
C ARG A 4 8.69 -8.73 12.48
N TYR A 5 7.77 -7.79 12.51
CA TYR A 5 6.74 -7.60 11.51
C TYR A 5 7.30 -7.50 10.08
N PRO A 6 6.80 -8.31 9.15
CA PRO A 6 7.20 -8.26 7.74
C PRO A 6 6.74 -6.98 6.99
N ILE A 7 6.10 -6.08 7.69
CA ILE A 7 5.48 -4.84 7.21
C ILE A 7 6.50 -3.85 6.63
N TYR A 8 7.73 -3.84 7.17
CA TYR A 8 8.78 -2.94 6.73
C TYR A 8 9.30 -3.18 5.32
N GLU A 9 9.22 -4.41 4.82
CA GLU A 9 9.81 -4.74 3.51
C GLU A 9 8.99 -4.23 2.32
N GLY A 10 7.65 -4.25 2.40
CA GLY A 10 6.80 -3.73 1.32
C GLY A 10 6.94 -2.21 1.16
N VAL A 11 6.87 -1.48 2.27
CA VAL A 11 7.04 -0.01 2.27
C VAL A 11 8.49 0.36 1.95
N TYR A 12 9.48 -0.40 2.45
CA TYR A 12 10.89 -0.22 2.10
C TYR A 12 11.09 -0.23 0.58
N ARG A 13 10.50 -1.19 -0.11
CA ARG A 13 10.70 -1.32 -1.55
C ARG A 13 10.10 -0.14 -2.31
N ILE A 14 8.87 0.26 -1.97
CA ILE A 14 8.21 1.41 -2.61
C ILE A 14 9.01 2.70 -2.41
N LEU A 15 9.50 2.94 -1.21
CA LEU A 15 10.27 4.15 -0.89
C LEU A 15 11.70 4.15 -1.45
N THR A 16 12.20 3.00 -1.91
CA THR A 16 13.53 2.84 -2.50
C THR A 16 13.50 2.46 -3.99
N LEU A 17 12.35 2.66 -4.67
CA LEU A 17 12.22 2.44 -6.10
C LEU A 17 13.16 3.37 -6.89
N LYS A 18 13.81 2.80 -7.90
CA LYS A 18 14.74 3.53 -8.76
C LYS A 18 14.07 3.91 -10.07
N LYS A 19 14.56 4.98 -10.68
CA LYS A 19 14.09 5.42 -12.01
C LYS A 19 14.20 4.33 -13.06
N LYS A 20 15.21 3.47 -12.98
CA LYS A 20 15.39 2.30 -13.86
C LYS A 20 14.32 1.21 -13.70
N ASP A 21 13.59 1.20 -12.59
CA ASP A 21 12.51 0.25 -12.34
C ASP A 21 11.21 0.64 -13.09
N LEU A 22 11.18 1.86 -13.65
CA LEU A 22 10.07 2.38 -14.48
C LEU A 22 10.46 2.36 -15.95
N ASN A 23 9.80 1.51 -16.74
CA ASN A 23 10.04 1.36 -18.16
C ASN A 23 8.72 1.28 -18.93
N ASN A 24 8.60 2.04 -20.01
CA ASN A 24 7.43 2.02 -20.91
C ASN A 24 6.09 2.15 -20.17
N GLY A 25 6.02 3.03 -19.16
CA GLY A 25 4.79 3.23 -18.38
C GLY A 25 4.45 2.08 -17.42
N ILE A 26 5.39 1.17 -17.16
CA ILE A 26 5.23 0.08 -16.20
C ILE A 26 6.35 0.16 -15.17
N LEU A 27 5.95 0.27 -13.90
CA LEU A 27 6.86 0.13 -12.78
C LEU A 27 6.96 -1.35 -12.42
N SER A 28 8.16 -1.90 -12.46
CA SER A 28 8.39 -3.31 -12.13
C SER A 28 9.41 -3.45 -11.00
N TYR A 29 9.08 -4.25 -9.99
CA TYR A 29 9.98 -4.52 -8.90
C TYR A 29 9.74 -5.90 -8.28
N ARG A 30 10.78 -6.47 -7.69
CA ARG A 30 10.72 -7.78 -7.02
C ARG A 30 10.60 -7.60 -5.51
N ARG A 31 9.62 -8.27 -4.91
CA ARG A 31 9.48 -8.29 -3.45
C ARG A 31 10.65 -9.07 -2.83
N LYS A 32 11.28 -8.47 -1.82
CA LYS A 32 12.42 -9.11 -1.15
C LYS A 32 12.00 -10.35 -0.36
N LYS A 33 10.82 -10.32 0.28
CA LYS A 33 10.34 -11.40 1.15
C LYS A 33 9.91 -12.65 0.39
N THR A 34 9.17 -12.49 -0.70
CA THR A 34 8.55 -13.59 -1.45
C THR A 34 9.24 -13.84 -2.79
N GLY A 35 10.13 -12.97 -3.24
CA GLY A 35 10.74 -13.04 -4.56
C GLY A 35 9.78 -12.72 -5.71
N GLN A 36 8.50 -12.49 -5.43
CA GLN A 36 7.48 -12.23 -6.43
C GLN A 36 7.78 -10.94 -7.20
N GLN A 37 7.68 -11.00 -8.53
CA GLN A 37 7.76 -9.83 -9.40
C GLN A 37 6.39 -9.16 -9.43
N LEU A 38 6.35 -7.85 -9.19
CA LEU A 38 5.15 -7.03 -9.27
C LEU A 38 5.29 -6.05 -10.43
N PHE A 39 4.18 -5.86 -11.15
CA PHE A 39 4.06 -4.92 -12.25
C PHE A 39 2.93 -3.95 -11.92
N VAL A 40 3.21 -2.66 -11.98
CA VAL A 40 2.25 -1.61 -11.67
C VAL A 40 2.22 -0.65 -12.86
N LYS A 41 1.04 -0.47 -13.44
CA LYS A 41 0.85 0.54 -14.48
C LYS A 41 1.15 1.92 -13.89
N TRP A 42 1.97 2.70 -14.59
CA TRP A 42 2.32 4.04 -14.16
C TRP A 42 1.21 5.02 -14.54
N GLU A 43 0.59 5.62 -13.53
CA GLU A 43 -0.52 6.54 -13.73
C GLU A 43 -0.06 8.01 -13.66
N PRO A 44 -0.75 8.95 -14.32
CA PRO A 44 -0.39 10.38 -14.32
C PRO A 44 -0.24 10.97 -12.92
N CYS A 45 -1.10 10.60 -11.98
CA CYS A 45 -1.01 11.06 -10.59
C CYS A 45 0.28 10.61 -9.87
N MET A 46 0.84 9.45 -10.24
CA MET A 46 2.14 9.01 -9.74
C MET A 46 3.27 9.86 -10.31
N GLN A 47 3.18 10.20 -11.60
CA GLN A 47 4.15 11.08 -12.26
C GLN A 47 4.16 12.47 -11.62
N GLU A 48 3.00 13.07 -11.38
CA GLU A 48 2.88 14.36 -10.70
C GLU A 48 3.57 14.38 -9.33
N ILE A 49 3.40 13.30 -8.55
CA ILE A 49 4.06 13.16 -7.25
C ILE A 49 5.58 13.10 -7.43
N VAL A 50 6.05 12.27 -8.37
CA VAL A 50 7.50 12.12 -8.60
C VAL A 50 8.10 13.44 -9.09
N ASP A 51 7.44 14.14 -10.01
CA ASP A 51 7.93 15.41 -10.54
C ASP A 51 8.02 16.50 -9.46
N ARG A 52 7.03 16.53 -8.55
CA ARG A 52 7.00 17.47 -7.42
C ARG A 52 8.18 17.28 -6.47
N TYR A 53 8.62 16.04 -6.28
CA TYR A 53 9.67 15.69 -5.31
C TYR A 53 10.97 15.20 -5.96
N ASN A 54 11.12 15.35 -7.27
CA ASN A 54 12.30 14.88 -7.99
C ASN A 54 13.56 15.59 -7.51
N ILE A 55 14.62 14.80 -7.26
CA ILE A 55 15.97 15.32 -7.05
C ILE A 55 16.78 15.06 -8.33
N PRO A 56 17.26 16.11 -9.00
CA PRO A 56 18.14 15.95 -10.16
C PRO A 56 19.35 15.07 -9.82
N GLY A 57 19.72 14.15 -10.71
CA GLY A 57 20.84 13.25 -10.51
C GLY A 57 20.60 12.08 -9.54
N SER A 58 19.49 12.07 -8.79
CA SER A 58 19.16 10.92 -7.94
C SER A 58 18.73 9.72 -8.78
N PRO A 59 19.20 8.49 -8.48
CA PRO A 59 18.72 7.28 -9.12
C PRO A 59 17.35 6.84 -8.60
N TYR A 60 16.83 7.44 -7.54
CA TYR A 60 15.56 7.09 -6.89
C TYR A 60 14.40 7.91 -7.43
N LEU A 61 13.20 7.32 -7.45
CA LEU A 61 11.97 8.03 -7.82
C LEU A 61 11.52 9.04 -6.76
N LEU A 62 11.79 8.76 -5.47
CA LEU A 62 11.40 9.61 -4.35
C LEU A 62 12.64 10.03 -3.53
N PRO A 63 12.63 11.19 -2.87
CA PRO A 63 13.78 11.75 -2.14
C PRO A 63 13.97 11.14 -0.75
N ILE A 64 13.78 9.83 -0.62
CA ILE A 64 13.89 9.13 0.65
C ILE A 64 15.36 8.78 0.95
N ILE A 65 16.08 8.34 -0.07
CA ILE A 65 17.50 8.09 -0.01
C ILE A 65 18.24 9.33 -0.50
N ALA A 66 18.66 10.17 0.44
CA ALA A 66 19.31 11.43 0.13
C ALA A 66 20.79 11.25 -0.29
N ARG A 67 21.43 10.18 0.18
CA ARG A 67 22.83 9.86 -0.07
C ARG A 67 22.96 8.44 -0.63
N PRO A 68 22.81 8.25 -1.96
CA PRO A 68 22.98 6.95 -2.59
C PRO A 68 24.37 6.37 -2.30
N GLY A 69 24.43 5.04 -2.09
CA GLY A 69 25.69 4.35 -1.78
C GLY A 69 26.16 4.41 -0.33
N MET A 70 25.59 5.27 0.50
CA MET A 70 25.76 5.22 1.96
C MET A 70 24.71 4.30 2.58
N ASP A 71 24.72 4.07 3.90
CA ASP A 71 23.76 3.19 4.57
C ASP A 71 22.29 3.54 4.23
N GLU A 72 21.83 3.07 3.06
CA GLU A 72 20.50 3.33 2.51
C GLU A 72 19.39 2.77 3.41
N ARG A 73 19.68 1.65 4.10
CA ARG A 73 18.73 1.05 5.05
C ARG A 73 18.47 1.98 6.24
N LYS A 74 19.51 2.58 6.79
CA LYS A 74 19.39 3.52 7.90
C LYS A 74 18.66 4.80 7.48
N GLN A 75 18.98 5.33 6.29
CA GLN A 75 18.28 6.49 5.73
C GLN A 75 16.79 6.22 5.59
N TYR A 76 16.43 5.08 5.02
CA TYR A 76 15.05 4.64 4.89
C TYR A 76 14.33 4.52 6.24
N ILE A 77 14.96 3.84 7.24
CA ILE A 77 14.37 3.66 8.57
C ILE A 77 14.08 5.02 9.20
N ASN A 78 15.04 5.94 9.17
CA ASN A 78 14.88 7.28 9.72
C ASN A 78 13.77 8.07 9.01
N ALA A 79 13.71 8.01 7.68
CA ALA A 79 12.65 8.65 6.90
C ALA A 79 11.28 8.05 7.24
N SER A 80 11.18 6.73 7.32
CA SER A 80 9.94 6.03 7.68
C SER A 80 9.43 6.43 9.07
N HIS A 81 10.31 6.50 10.07
CA HIS A 81 9.95 6.95 11.42
C HIS A 81 9.47 8.41 11.41
N ARG A 82 10.17 9.29 10.67
CA ARG A 82 9.79 10.70 10.54
C ARG A 82 8.41 10.86 9.89
N ILE A 83 8.16 10.16 8.78
CA ILE A 83 6.88 10.21 8.08
C ILE A 83 5.75 9.68 8.97
N ASN A 84 5.95 8.53 9.65
CA ASN A 84 4.94 7.99 10.56
C ASN A 84 4.65 8.93 11.73
N ARG A 85 5.64 9.67 12.21
CA ARG A 85 5.43 10.71 13.25
C ARG A 85 4.52 11.82 12.75
N TYR A 86 4.76 12.33 11.52
CA TYR A 86 3.89 13.35 10.92
C TYR A 86 2.49 12.83 10.61
N LEU A 87 2.37 11.61 10.09
CA LEU A 87 1.07 10.98 9.84
C LEU A 87 0.25 10.86 11.13
N LYS A 88 0.88 10.45 12.25
CA LYS A 88 0.21 10.37 13.55
C LYS A 88 -0.26 11.74 14.03
N ALA A 89 0.54 12.80 13.85
CA ALA A 89 0.14 14.17 14.21
C ALA A 89 -1.08 14.61 13.40
N ILE A 90 -1.06 14.43 12.08
CA ILE A 90 -2.19 14.72 11.19
C ILE A 90 -3.44 13.92 11.60
N GLY A 91 -3.29 12.62 11.87
CA GLY A 91 -4.41 11.80 12.33
C GLY A 91 -5.04 12.30 13.62
N LYS A 92 -4.21 12.78 14.56
CA LYS A 92 -4.68 13.39 15.81
C LYS A 92 -5.43 14.71 15.58
N GLU A 93 -4.91 15.58 14.71
CA GLU A 93 -5.57 16.84 14.34
C GLU A 93 -6.93 16.63 13.68
N LEU A 94 -7.04 15.56 12.86
CA LEU A 94 -8.28 15.15 12.20
C LEU A 94 -9.24 14.37 13.13
N GLY A 95 -8.90 14.14 14.40
CA GLY A 95 -9.73 13.40 15.34
C GLY A 95 -9.90 11.91 15.00
N LEU A 96 -8.97 11.31 14.26
CA LEU A 96 -9.07 9.90 13.90
C LEU A 96 -8.83 9.00 15.12
N SER A 97 -9.68 8.00 15.29
CA SER A 97 -9.59 7.02 16.39
C SER A 97 -8.39 6.07 16.25
N VAL A 98 -7.88 5.90 15.03
CA VAL A 98 -6.75 5.03 14.71
C VAL A 98 -5.56 5.87 14.25
N PRO A 99 -4.35 5.66 14.81
CA PRO A 99 -3.17 6.40 14.40
C PRO A 99 -2.82 6.16 12.93
N LEU A 100 -2.70 7.23 12.15
CA LEU A 100 -2.23 7.11 10.77
C LEU A 100 -0.78 6.63 10.71
N THR A 101 -0.52 5.67 9.81
CA THR A 101 0.82 5.18 9.51
C THR A 101 0.87 4.79 8.02
N HIS A 102 2.05 4.55 7.46
CA HIS A 102 2.18 3.97 6.12
C HIS A 102 1.35 2.70 5.93
N TYR A 103 1.19 1.93 7.00
CA TYR A 103 0.47 0.67 6.94
C TYR A 103 -1.05 0.87 6.78
N VAL A 104 -1.57 1.94 7.35
CA VAL A 104 -2.98 2.31 7.17
C VAL A 104 -3.32 2.54 5.72
N ALA A 105 -2.44 3.18 4.94
CA ALA A 105 -2.68 3.37 3.51
C ALA A 105 -2.88 2.04 2.75
N ARG A 106 -2.08 1.02 3.09
CA ARG A 106 -2.21 -0.33 2.51
C ARG A 106 -3.52 -0.99 2.93
N HIS A 107 -3.91 -0.88 4.20
CA HIS A 107 -5.20 -1.37 4.68
C HIS A 107 -6.37 -0.67 4.01
N SER A 108 -6.31 0.66 3.92
CA SER A 108 -7.37 1.46 3.30
C SER A 108 -7.56 1.09 1.82
N TRP A 109 -6.47 0.86 1.09
CA TRP A 109 -6.56 0.39 -0.30
C TRP A 109 -7.28 -0.96 -0.39
N ALA A 110 -6.88 -1.94 0.41
CA ALA A 110 -7.47 -3.27 0.39
C ALA A 110 -8.95 -3.24 0.80
N SER A 111 -9.30 -2.45 1.82
CA SER A 111 -10.68 -2.26 2.26
C SER A 111 -11.52 -1.55 1.20
N ALA A 112 -10.98 -0.51 0.55
CA ALA A 112 -11.64 0.19 -0.55
C ALA A 112 -11.85 -0.72 -1.78
N ALA A 113 -10.87 -1.57 -2.11
CA ALA A 113 -11.01 -2.56 -3.17
C ALA A 113 -12.12 -3.58 -2.83
N ARG A 114 -12.15 -4.05 -1.58
CA ARG A 114 -13.20 -4.95 -1.08
C ARG A 114 -14.58 -4.32 -1.15
N SER A 115 -14.75 -3.08 -0.72
CA SER A 115 -16.03 -2.37 -0.76
C SER A 115 -16.55 -2.13 -2.19
N LYS A 116 -15.66 -2.17 -3.19
CA LYS A 116 -15.99 -2.11 -4.61
C LYS A 116 -16.20 -3.49 -5.25
N ASN A 117 -16.33 -4.54 -4.45
CA ASN A 117 -16.51 -5.92 -4.90
C ASN A 117 -15.37 -6.45 -5.80
N ILE A 118 -14.16 -5.93 -5.65
CA ILE A 118 -13.00 -6.51 -6.35
C ILE A 118 -12.75 -7.91 -5.78
N PRO A 119 -12.58 -8.93 -6.63
CA PRO A 119 -12.32 -10.30 -6.20
C PRO A 119 -11.11 -10.40 -5.26
N ILE A 120 -11.22 -11.26 -4.25
CA ILE A 120 -10.14 -11.39 -3.25
C ILE A 120 -8.85 -11.91 -3.84
N SER A 121 -8.93 -12.71 -4.91
CA SER A 121 -7.76 -13.16 -5.70
C SER A 121 -7.00 -11.97 -6.28
N VAL A 122 -7.72 -11.02 -6.89
CA VAL A 122 -7.12 -9.81 -7.47
C VAL A 122 -6.51 -8.92 -6.38
N ILE A 123 -7.19 -8.77 -5.23
CA ILE A 123 -6.66 -8.03 -4.08
C ILE A 123 -5.39 -8.71 -3.56
N SER A 124 -5.42 -10.04 -3.42
CA SER A 124 -4.29 -10.84 -2.93
C SER A 124 -3.06 -10.68 -3.83
N GLU A 125 -3.25 -10.83 -5.12
CA GLU A 125 -2.19 -10.67 -6.12
C GLU A 125 -1.62 -9.24 -6.12
N SER A 126 -2.49 -8.23 -6.14
CA SER A 126 -2.08 -6.82 -6.10
C SER A 126 -1.32 -6.46 -4.81
N MET A 127 -1.66 -7.09 -3.69
CA MET A 127 -0.93 -6.96 -2.43
C MET A 127 0.33 -7.84 -2.41
N GLY A 128 0.51 -8.72 -3.39
CA GLY A 128 1.60 -9.69 -3.45
C GLY A 128 1.60 -10.65 -2.27
N HIS A 129 0.43 -11.14 -1.85
CA HIS A 129 0.33 -12.20 -0.85
C HIS A 129 0.52 -13.56 -1.52
N ASP A 130 1.18 -14.48 -0.82
CA ASP A 130 1.43 -15.84 -1.32
C ASP A 130 0.15 -16.70 -1.30
N SER A 131 -0.87 -16.28 -0.55
CA SER A 131 -2.18 -16.96 -0.51
C SER A 131 -3.32 -15.99 -0.24
N GLU A 132 -4.50 -16.29 -0.79
CA GLU A 132 -5.73 -15.55 -0.51
C GLU A 132 -6.11 -15.59 0.97
N ASN A 133 -5.75 -16.67 1.68
CA ASN A 133 -6.04 -16.79 3.11
C ASN A 133 -5.37 -15.67 3.91
N THR A 134 -4.15 -15.29 3.54
CA THR A 134 -3.48 -14.11 4.12
C THR A 134 -4.30 -12.84 3.92
N THR A 135 -4.87 -12.68 2.72
CA THR A 135 -5.73 -11.51 2.40
C THR A 135 -7.05 -11.59 3.15
N ARG A 136 -7.66 -12.78 3.28
CA ARG A 136 -8.88 -12.99 4.07
C ARG A 136 -8.68 -12.58 5.52
N ILE A 137 -7.65 -13.07 6.17
CA ILE A 137 -7.29 -12.70 7.56
C ILE A 137 -7.06 -11.20 7.67
N TYR A 138 -6.45 -10.60 6.67
CA TYR A 138 -6.17 -9.17 6.61
C TYR A 138 -7.43 -8.31 6.50
N LEU A 139 -8.48 -8.83 5.83
CA LEU A 139 -9.76 -8.16 5.57
C LEU A 139 -10.90 -8.67 6.47
N THR A 140 -10.59 -9.31 7.60
CA THR A 140 -11.54 -10.10 8.42
C THR A 140 -12.68 -9.31 9.05
N THR A 141 -12.71 -8.00 8.97
CA THR A 141 -13.84 -7.22 9.47
C THR A 141 -14.71 -6.77 8.30
N LEU A 142 -15.63 -7.64 7.84
CA LEU A 142 -16.77 -7.16 7.09
C LEU A 142 -17.64 -6.34 8.06
N ASP A 143 -17.76 -5.06 7.79
CA ASP A 143 -18.70 -4.20 8.45
C ASP A 143 -20.11 -4.79 8.27
N THR A 144 -20.87 -4.92 9.35
CA THR A 144 -22.27 -5.40 9.37
C THR A 144 -23.09 -4.67 8.31
N ALA A 145 -22.84 -3.37 8.09
CA ALA A 145 -23.48 -2.56 7.06
C ALA A 145 -23.29 -3.12 5.64
N THR A 146 -22.16 -3.74 5.35
CA THR A 146 -21.90 -4.38 4.04
C THR A 146 -22.73 -5.66 3.88
N ILE A 147 -22.92 -6.43 4.94
CA ILE A 147 -23.78 -7.63 4.97
C ILE A 147 -25.24 -7.23 4.79
N ASP A 148 -25.71 -6.20 5.51
CA ASP A 148 -27.07 -5.68 5.43
C ASP A 148 -27.40 -5.14 4.04
N LYS A 149 -26.43 -4.46 3.40
CA LYS A 149 -26.58 -3.98 2.03
C LYS A 149 -26.71 -5.13 1.02
N ALA A 150 -25.91 -6.17 1.16
CA ALA A 150 -25.98 -7.37 0.32
C ALA A 150 -27.33 -8.09 0.49
N ASN A 151 -27.77 -8.28 1.74
CA ASN A 151 -29.06 -8.88 2.04
C ASN A 151 -30.22 -8.08 1.44
N ARG A 152 -30.18 -6.75 1.54
CA ARG A 152 -31.21 -5.88 0.97
C ARG A 152 -31.27 -5.98 -0.56
N LEU A 153 -30.11 -6.09 -1.24
CA LEU A 153 -30.07 -6.30 -2.69
C LEU A 153 -30.70 -7.64 -3.10
N ILE A 154 -30.38 -8.71 -2.35
CA ILE A 154 -30.96 -10.05 -2.59
C ILE A 154 -32.47 -10.02 -2.37
N LEU A 155 -32.94 -9.48 -1.25
CA LEU A 155 -34.35 -9.38 -0.95
C LEU A 155 -35.12 -8.57 -2.01
N ASN A 156 -34.57 -7.43 -2.44
CA ASN A 156 -35.18 -6.61 -3.49
C ASN A 156 -35.24 -7.32 -4.85
N SER A 157 -34.33 -8.26 -5.13
CA SER A 157 -34.37 -9.06 -6.38
C SER A 157 -35.47 -10.15 -6.33
N LEU A 158 -35.75 -10.67 -5.13
CA LEU A 158 -36.76 -11.71 -4.91
C LEU A 158 -38.20 -11.15 -4.78
N CYS A 159 -38.36 -9.87 -4.41
CA CYS A 159 -39.66 -9.21 -4.25
C CYS A 159 -40.10 -8.45 -5.51
N ARG A 160 -39.48 -8.66 -6.65
CA ARG A 160 -39.85 -8.06 -7.95
C ARG A 160 -40.54 -9.04 -8.90
N GLU A 161 -41.33 -9.99 -8.36
CA GLU A 161 -42.31 -10.76 -9.12
C GLU A 161 -43.75 -10.23 -8.91
#